data_bb90f94e0afa1c82b50875d50467bce4
#
_entry.id   bb90f94e0afa1c82b50875d50467bce4
#
_cell.length_a   1.000
_cell.length_b   1.000
_cell.length_c   1.000
_cell.angle_alpha   90.00
_cell.angle_beta   90.00
_cell.angle_gamma   90.00
#
_symmetry.space_group_name_H-M   'P 1'
#
loop_
_entity.id
_entity.type
_entity.pdbx_description
1 polymer ?
#
loop_
_entity_poly.entity_id
_entity_poly.type
_entity_poly.pdbx_seq_one_letter_code
_entity_poly.pdbx_strand_id
1 'polypeptide(L)'
;FIELTPETAPQAYRTLGKVLNKEKLGEEIANFVSHTVGAGLAILAFLILTIRASWTRDAGTIISFMAFGFGLIVLYTMSAIYHGLKPGTAKSIFEIFDHSAIYILIAASYTPFLYLVVNSPMNKIILTIQWVVCILGIVFKVFFTGKFKLFSTLLYLIMGWMIVFAWNDLINNINRVSLIYLVLGGVLYSLGTIFYSWKICKFNHMIWHIFVILGSISHF
;
A
#
# COMPACT_ATOMS: atom_id res chain seq x y z
N PHE A 1 14.17 -39.65 -11.26
CA PHE A 1 15.00 -38.77 -12.11
C PHE A 1 14.60 -39.09 -13.55
N ILE A 2 14.01 -38.11 -14.29
CA ILE A 2 13.76 -38.25 -15.73
C ILE A 2 15.04 -37.74 -16.39
N GLU A 3 15.76 -38.66 -17.05
CA GLU A 3 16.94 -38.32 -17.86
C GLU A 3 16.46 -37.57 -19.11
N LEU A 4 16.86 -36.32 -19.26
CA LEU A 4 16.55 -35.53 -20.44
C LEU A 4 17.49 -35.91 -21.57
N THR A 5 16.96 -36.60 -22.60
CA THR A 5 17.70 -36.84 -23.83
C THR A 5 17.67 -35.58 -24.73
N PRO A 6 18.59 -35.44 -25.70
CA PRO A 6 18.60 -34.35 -26.68
C PRO A 6 17.27 -34.20 -27.46
N GLU A 7 16.50 -35.28 -27.60
CA GLU A 7 15.21 -35.28 -28.27
C GLU A 7 14.04 -34.80 -27.38
N THR A 8 14.08 -35.14 -26.09
CA THR A 8 13.01 -34.81 -25.12
C THR A 8 13.21 -33.44 -24.44
N ALA A 9 14.43 -32.94 -24.36
CA ALA A 9 14.75 -31.66 -23.74
C ALA A 9 13.97 -30.48 -24.31
N PRO A 10 13.85 -30.26 -25.62
CA PRO A 10 13.10 -29.12 -26.16
C PRO A 10 11.62 -29.13 -25.79
N GLN A 11 11.01 -30.33 -25.74
CA GLN A 11 9.60 -30.47 -25.37
C GLN A 11 9.40 -30.25 -23.88
N ALA A 12 10.31 -30.72 -23.03
CA ALA A 12 10.29 -30.46 -21.59
C ALA A 12 10.41 -28.97 -21.27
N TYR A 13 11.33 -28.25 -21.95
CA TYR A 13 11.47 -26.78 -21.79
C TYR A 13 10.22 -26.02 -22.23
N ARG A 14 9.58 -26.42 -23.37
CA ARG A 14 8.32 -25.81 -23.84
C ARG A 14 7.19 -26.04 -22.84
N THR A 15 7.07 -27.22 -22.26
CA THR A 15 6.05 -27.56 -21.27
C THR A 15 6.27 -26.79 -19.97
N LEU A 16 7.51 -26.74 -19.48
CA LEU A 16 7.89 -25.94 -18.32
C LEU A 16 7.57 -24.46 -18.52
N GLY A 17 7.92 -23.91 -19.68
CA GLY A 17 7.60 -22.50 -20.01
C GLY A 17 6.10 -22.22 -20.00
N LYS A 18 5.26 -23.14 -20.51
CA LYS A 18 3.80 -22.99 -20.44
C LYS A 18 3.27 -23.03 -19.01
N VAL A 19 3.79 -23.93 -18.16
CA VAL A 19 3.40 -24.04 -16.75
C VAL A 19 3.77 -22.77 -15.99
N LEU A 20 5.02 -22.29 -16.14
CA LEU A 20 5.49 -21.07 -15.49
C LEU A 20 4.69 -19.83 -15.91
N ASN A 21 4.33 -19.72 -17.20
CA ASN A 21 3.48 -18.62 -17.69
C ASN A 21 2.06 -18.70 -17.12
N LYS A 22 1.51 -19.89 -16.92
CA LYS A 22 0.18 -20.07 -16.33
C LYS A 22 0.16 -19.71 -14.84
N GLU A 23 1.19 -20.10 -14.08
CA GLU A 23 1.32 -19.74 -12.67
C GLU A 23 1.46 -18.21 -12.51
N LYS A 24 2.32 -17.58 -13.31
CA LYS A 24 2.49 -16.13 -13.30
C LYS A 24 1.20 -15.39 -13.65
N LEU A 25 0.43 -15.87 -14.62
CA LEU A 25 -0.87 -15.30 -14.95
C LEU A 25 -1.87 -15.43 -13.79
N GLY A 26 -1.88 -16.57 -13.10
CA GLY A 26 -2.71 -16.77 -11.91
C GLY A 26 -2.40 -15.78 -10.78
N GLU A 27 -1.11 -15.51 -10.54
CA GLU A 27 -0.69 -14.49 -9.55
C GLU A 27 -1.15 -13.08 -9.97
N GLU A 28 -0.97 -12.69 -11.23
CA GLU A 28 -1.42 -11.38 -11.73
C GLU A 28 -2.94 -11.20 -11.63
N ILE A 29 -3.71 -12.25 -11.93
CA ILE A 29 -5.17 -12.23 -11.76
C ILE A 29 -5.55 -12.06 -10.28
N ALA A 30 -4.91 -12.80 -9.38
CA ALA A 30 -5.18 -12.71 -7.96
C ALA A 30 -4.84 -11.32 -7.39
N ASN A 31 -3.72 -10.74 -7.82
CA ASN A 31 -3.31 -9.39 -7.48
C ASN A 31 -4.33 -8.34 -8.00
N PHE A 32 -4.74 -8.46 -9.25
CA PHE A 32 -5.75 -7.60 -9.86
C PHE A 32 -7.07 -7.66 -9.10
N VAL A 33 -7.59 -8.87 -8.83
CA VAL A 33 -8.89 -9.06 -8.16
C VAL A 33 -8.84 -8.51 -6.74
N SER A 34 -7.78 -8.82 -5.97
CA SER A 34 -7.66 -8.35 -4.58
C SER A 34 -7.69 -6.83 -4.48
N HIS A 35 -6.94 -6.11 -5.32
CA HIS A 35 -6.93 -4.65 -5.29
C HIS A 35 -8.12 -4.01 -6.03
N THR A 36 -8.77 -4.69 -6.95
CA THR A 36 -10.08 -4.25 -7.49
C THR A 36 -11.15 -4.23 -6.39
N VAL A 37 -11.21 -5.29 -5.56
CA VAL A 37 -12.07 -5.30 -4.37
C VAL A 37 -11.66 -4.19 -3.40
N GLY A 38 -10.37 -4.03 -3.16
CA GLY A 38 -9.84 -2.92 -2.35
C GLY A 38 -10.26 -1.54 -2.86
N ALA A 39 -10.25 -1.32 -4.18
CA ALA A 39 -10.68 -0.05 -4.79
C ALA A 39 -12.18 0.22 -4.56
N GLY A 40 -13.03 -0.80 -4.70
CA GLY A 40 -14.45 -0.69 -4.38
C GLY A 40 -14.69 -0.32 -2.91
N LEU A 41 -13.99 -0.98 -1.98
CA LEU A 41 -14.03 -0.66 -0.54
C LEU A 41 -13.50 0.75 -0.26
N ALA A 42 -12.43 1.18 -0.95
CA ALA A 42 -11.85 2.51 -0.79
C ALA A 42 -12.81 3.63 -1.23
N ILE A 43 -13.55 3.44 -2.33
CA ILE A 43 -14.58 4.40 -2.76
C ILE A 43 -15.68 4.51 -1.69
N LEU A 44 -16.16 3.38 -1.17
CA LEU A 44 -17.15 3.37 -0.10
C LEU A 44 -16.62 4.05 1.15
N ALA A 45 -15.38 3.75 1.56
CA ALA A 45 -14.72 4.36 2.70
C ALA A 45 -14.57 5.88 2.51
N PHE A 46 -14.14 6.35 1.34
CA PHE A 46 -14.04 7.76 1.01
C PHE A 46 -15.38 8.49 1.18
N LEU A 47 -16.46 7.91 0.67
CA LEU A 47 -17.80 8.48 0.80
C LEU A 47 -18.24 8.57 2.27
N ILE A 48 -18.10 7.47 3.02
CA ILE A 48 -18.47 7.44 4.45
C ILE A 48 -17.66 8.45 5.25
N LEU A 49 -16.33 8.48 5.09
CA LEU A 49 -15.45 9.40 5.78
C LEU A 49 -15.79 10.85 5.46
N THR A 50 -16.03 11.18 4.17
CA THR A 50 -16.38 12.53 3.75
C THR A 50 -17.72 12.98 4.34
N ILE A 51 -18.75 12.12 4.27
CA ILE A 51 -20.07 12.41 4.85
C ILE A 51 -19.96 12.61 6.36
N ARG A 52 -19.28 11.71 7.08
CA ARG A 52 -19.12 11.81 8.54
C ARG A 52 -18.32 13.07 8.93
N ALA A 53 -17.24 13.36 8.20
CA ALA A 53 -16.43 14.55 8.44
C ALA A 53 -17.21 15.85 8.16
N SER A 54 -18.11 15.87 7.16
CA SER A 54 -18.92 17.06 6.85
C SER A 54 -19.83 17.50 8.00
N TRP A 55 -20.23 16.58 8.88
CA TRP A 55 -21.04 16.90 10.06
C TRP A 55 -20.29 17.75 11.11
N THR A 56 -18.96 17.70 11.11
CA THR A 56 -18.14 18.51 12.02
C THR A 56 -18.15 19.99 11.64
N ARG A 57 -18.46 20.33 10.37
CA ARG A 57 -18.37 21.67 9.77
C ARG A 57 -16.98 22.31 9.87
N ASP A 58 -15.96 21.50 10.17
CA ASP A 58 -14.55 21.91 10.19
C ASP A 58 -13.85 21.50 8.90
N ALA A 59 -13.39 22.50 8.15
CA ALA A 59 -12.76 22.28 6.83
C ALA A 59 -11.50 21.40 6.95
N GLY A 60 -10.71 21.57 8.01
CA GLY A 60 -9.50 20.80 8.20
C GLY A 60 -9.78 19.32 8.47
N THR A 61 -10.80 19.02 9.27
CA THR A 61 -11.29 17.66 9.49
C THR A 61 -11.77 17.04 8.17
N ILE A 62 -12.59 17.76 7.41
CA ILE A 62 -13.10 17.28 6.12
C ILE A 62 -11.93 16.96 5.16
N ILE A 63 -11.01 17.91 4.98
CA ILE A 63 -9.85 17.74 4.08
C ILE A 63 -8.97 16.57 4.52
N SER A 64 -8.74 16.40 5.82
CA SER A 64 -7.87 15.33 6.33
C SER A 64 -8.45 13.94 6.09
N PHE A 65 -9.75 13.74 6.30
CA PHE A 65 -10.41 12.47 5.98
C PHE A 65 -10.54 12.23 4.47
N MET A 66 -10.80 13.28 3.69
CA MET A 66 -10.78 13.17 2.21
C MET A 66 -9.39 12.78 1.71
N ALA A 67 -8.32 13.32 2.28
CA ALA A 67 -6.95 12.96 1.91
C ALA A 67 -6.69 11.46 2.16
N PHE A 68 -7.08 10.93 3.31
CA PHE A 68 -6.94 9.51 3.61
C PHE A 68 -7.74 8.64 2.65
N GLY A 69 -9.03 8.91 2.49
CA GLY A 69 -9.87 8.14 1.57
C GLY A 69 -9.42 8.22 0.11
N PHE A 70 -8.94 9.38 -0.34
CA PHE A 70 -8.35 9.56 -1.66
C PHE A 70 -7.05 8.73 -1.82
N GLY A 71 -6.20 8.72 -0.80
CA GLY A 71 -4.98 7.89 -0.78
C GLY A 71 -5.28 6.40 -0.95
N LEU A 72 -6.35 5.91 -0.30
CA LEU A 72 -6.83 4.53 -0.47
C LEU A 72 -7.29 4.26 -1.93
N ILE A 73 -8.08 5.16 -2.50
CA ILE A 73 -8.56 5.03 -3.90
C ILE A 73 -7.38 5.00 -4.85
N VAL A 74 -6.42 5.91 -4.69
CA VAL A 74 -5.22 5.98 -5.55
C VAL A 74 -4.43 4.68 -5.47
N LEU A 75 -4.12 4.20 -4.24
CA LEU A 75 -3.35 2.97 -4.08
C LEU A 75 -4.02 1.79 -4.78
N TYR A 76 -5.25 1.48 -4.40
CA TYR A 76 -5.91 0.28 -4.89
C TYR A 76 -6.22 0.35 -6.39
N THR A 77 -6.57 1.52 -6.91
CA THR A 77 -6.85 1.69 -8.33
C THR A 77 -5.58 1.56 -9.18
N MET A 78 -4.49 2.24 -8.79
CA MET A 78 -3.24 2.17 -9.55
C MET A 78 -2.67 0.75 -9.55
N SER A 79 -2.73 0.07 -8.42
CA SER A 79 -2.30 -1.32 -8.31
C SER A 79 -3.18 -2.28 -9.11
N ALA A 80 -4.50 -2.16 -9.03
CA ALA A 80 -5.40 -2.97 -9.84
C ALA A 80 -5.12 -2.80 -11.34
N ILE A 81 -4.98 -1.56 -11.82
CA ILE A 81 -4.67 -1.31 -13.23
C ILE A 81 -3.32 -1.93 -13.61
N TYR A 82 -2.27 -1.73 -12.80
CA TYR A 82 -0.95 -2.31 -13.03
C TYR A 82 -1.01 -3.83 -13.23
N HIS A 83 -1.68 -4.54 -12.30
CA HIS A 83 -1.79 -6.00 -12.37
C HIS A 83 -2.72 -6.48 -13.48
N GLY A 84 -3.74 -5.70 -13.86
CA GLY A 84 -4.66 -6.01 -14.96
C GLY A 84 -4.07 -5.81 -16.37
N LEU A 85 -2.99 -5.05 -16.50
CA LEU A 85 -2.37 -4.76 -17.78
C LEU A 85 -1.46 -5.88 -18.28
N LYS A 86 -1.50 -6.11 -19.60
CA LYS A 86 -0.53 -6.98 -20.29
C LYS A 86 0.87 -6.35 -20.28
N PRO A 87 1.94 -7.16 -20.32
CA PRO A 87 3.31 -6.65 -20.47
C PRO A 87 3.44 -5.67 -21.64
N GLY A 88 4.06 -4.51 -21.37
CA GLY A 88 4.24 -3.44 -22.35
C GLY A 88 4.45 -2.09 -21.67
N THR A 89 4.58 -1.02 -22.47
CA THR A 89 4.86 0.34 -21.99
C THR A 89 3.84 0.81 -20.96
N ALA A 90 2.54 0.56 -21.18
CA ALA A 90 1.48 0.94 -20.23
C ALA A 90 1.70 0.27 -18.88
N LYS A 91 1.99 -1.04 -18.83
CA LYS A 91 2.27 -1.75 -17.56
C LYS A 91 3.48 -1.15 -16.84
N SER A 92 4.53 -0.79 -17.55
CA SER A 92 5.72 -0.16 -16.94
C SER A 92 5.41 1.24 -16.36
N ILE A 93 4.54 2.01 -17.01
CA ILE A 93 4.10 3.31 -16.48
C ILE A 93 3.25 3.10 -15.22
N PHE A 94 2.30 2.17 -15.26
CA PHE A 94 1.45 1.89 -14.08
C PHE A 94 2.22 1.23 -12.93
N GLU A 95 3.35 0.56 -13.18
CA GLU A 95 4.27 0.11 -12.13
C GLU A 95 4.83 1.29 -11.31
N ILE A 96 5.13 2.42 -11.98
CA ILE A 96 5.57 3.64 -11.29
C ILE A 96 4.44 4.18 -10.40
N PHE A 97 3.21 4.24 -10.91
CA PHE A 97 2.07 4.72 -10.14
C PHE A 97 1.73 3.80 -8.96
N ASP A 98 1.71 2.49 -9.16
CA ASP A 98 1.47 1.49 -8.12
C ASP A 98 2.45 1.65 -6.95
N HIS A 99 3.75 1.69 -7.25
CA HIS A 99 4.77 1.86 -6.22
C HIS A 99 4.79 3.27 -5.59
N SER A 100 4.42 4.30 -6.33
CA SER A 100 4.32 5.68 -5.83
C SER A 100 3.13 5.87 -4.91
N ALA A 101 2.03 5.17 -5.18
CA ALA A 101 0.80 5.24 -4.41
C ALA A 101 0.97 4.79 -2.95
N ILE A 102 1.97 3.94 -2.67
CA ILE A 102 2.29 3.53 -1.29
C ILE A 102 2.73 4.74 -0.46
N TYR A 103 3.59 5.61 -0.99
CA TYR A 103 4.00 6.85 -0.31
C TYR A 103 2.80 7.76 -0.05
N ILE A 104 1.91 7.88 -1.05
CA ILE A 104 0.69 8.70 -0.93
C ILE A 104 -0.20 8.14 0.18
N LEU A 105 -0.45 6.82 0.21
CA LEU A 105 -1.29 6.23 1.25
C LEU A 105 -0.71 6.45 2.64
N ILE A 106 0.61 6.26 2.84
CA ILE A 106 1.23 6.47 4.14
C ILE A 106 1.05 7.93 4.59
N ALA A 107 1.42 8.92 3.78
CA ALA A 107 1.27 10.32 4.13
C ALA A 107 -0.20 10.71 4.36
N ALA A 108 -1.10 10.21 3.52
CA ALA A 108 -2.53 10.45 3.62
C ALA A 108 -3.15 9.85 4.88
N SER A 109 -2.72 8.65 5.31
CA SER A 109 -3.20 8.02 6.55
C SER A 109 -2.77 8.79 7.79
N TYR A 110 -1.60 9.43 7.80
CA TYR A 110 -1.14 10.29 8.90
C TYR A 110 -1.96 11.57 9.03
N THR A 111 -2.53 12.06 7.93
CA THR A 111 -3.17 13.37 7.89
C THR A 111 -4.31 13.52 8.91
N PRO A 112 -5.33 12.64 9.00
CA PRO A 112 -6.38 12.78 10.00
C PRO A 112 -5.87 12.57 11.42
N PHE A 113 -5.00 11.60 11.68
CA PHE A 113 -4.49 11.33 13.03
C PHE A 113 -3.70 12.51 13.59
N LEU A 114 -2.77 13.07 12.83
CA LEU A 114 -1.94 14.18 13.30
C LEU A 114 -2.65 15.53 13.28
N TYR A 115 -3.67 15.69 12.42
CA TYR A 115 -4.47 16.90 12.40
C TYR A 115 -5.47 16.96 13.56
N LEU A 116 -6.19 15.84 13.80
CA LEU A 116 -7.31 15.82 14.76
C LEU A 116 -6.88 15.60 16.19
N VAL A 117 -5.84 14.78 16.40
CA VAL A 117 -5.55 14.27 17.73
C VAL A 117 -4.70 15.26 18.53
N VAL A 118 -3.84 16.01 17.86
CA VAL A 118 -2.92 16.87 18.60
C VAL A 118 -2.48 18.10 17.80
N ASN A 119 -2.81 19.26 18.29
CA ASN A 119 -2.30 20.52 17.76
C ASN A 119 -0.90 20.87 18.33
N SER A 120 0.00 19.86 18.43
CA SER A 120 1.37 20.05 18.89
C SER A 120 2.31 20.43 17.76
N PRO A 121 3.39 21.19 18.02
CA PRO A 121 4.42 21.47 17.01
C PRO A 121 5.02 20.20 16.43
N MET A 122 5.20 19.13 17.23
CA MET A 122 5.75 17.85 16.79
C MET A 122 4.88 17.21 15.72
N ASN A 123 3.57 17.23 15.86
CA ASN A 123 2.65 16.63 14.89
C ASN A 123 2.68 17.34 13.54
N LYS A 124 2.80 18.67 13.56
CA LYS A 124 2.98 19.46 12.34
C LYS A 124 4.30 19.12 11.64
N ILE A 125 5.36 18.94 12.41
CA ILE A 125 6.68 18.53 11.88
C ILE A 125 6.57 17.14 11.24
N ILE A 126 5.99 16.14 11.95
CA ILE A 126 5.84 14.78 11.44
C ILE A 126 5.01 14.80 10.15
N LEU A 127 3.86 15.50 10.15
CA LEU A 127 3.00 15.57 8.97
C LEU A 127 3.71 16.22 7.78
N THR A 128 4.48 17.28 8.02
CA THR A 128 5.29 17.94 6.98
C THR A 128 6.33 16.96 6.42
N ILE A 129 7.05 16.24 7.30
CA ILE A 129 8.05 15.23 6.87
C ILE A 129 7.37 14.14 6.04
N GLN A 130 6.19 13.65 6.44
CA GLN A 130 5.45 12.61 5.70
C GLN A 130 5.16 13.06 4.26
N TRP A 131 4.63 14.27 4.08
CA TRP A 131 4.34 14.77 2.73
C TRP A 131 5.60 15.12 1.91
N VAL A 132 6.65 15.65 2.54
CA VAL A 132 7.94 15.87 1.86
C VAL A 132 8.55 14.54 1.40
N VAL A 133 8.60 13.53 2.29
CA VAL A 133 9.14 12.20 1.93
C VAL A 133 8.23 11.53 0.88
N CYS A 134 6.91 11.75 0.92
CA CYS A 134 6.01 11.29 -0.12
C CYS A 134 6.41 11.84 -1.50
N ILE A 135 6.59 13.16 -1.62
CA ILE A 135 6.98 13.80 -2.89
C ILE A 135 8.35 13.27 -3.37
N LEU A 136 9.34 13.23 -2.48
CA LEU A 136 10.68 12.73 -2.80
C LEU A 136 10.65 11.24 -3.19
N GLY A 137 9.81 10.44 -2.52
CA GLY A 137 9.60 9.03 -2.81
C GLY A 137 8.96 8.79 -4.18
N ILE A 138 7.98 9.61 -4.57
CA ILE A 138 7.37 9.58 -5.91
C ILE A 138 8.44 9.92 -6.97
N VAL A 139 9.19 11.00 -6.79
CA VAL A 139 10.28 11.38 -7.69
C VAL A 139 11.31 10.24 -7.82
N PHE A 140 11.69 9.63 -6.68
CA PHE A 140 12.58 8.48 -6.68
C PHE A 140 12.01 7.31 -7.50
N LYS A 141 10.71 7.03 -7.39
CA LYS A 141 10.07 5.96 -8.17
C LYS A 141 10.01 6.23 -9.66
N VAL A 142 9.85 7.47 -10.09
CA VAL A 142 9.91 7.83 -11.52
C VAL A 142 11.23 7.40 -12.15
N PHE A 143 12.35 7.55 -11.43
CA PHE A 143 13.68 7.23 -11.97
C PHE A 143 14.15 5.82 -11.65
N PHE A 144 13.68 5.20 -10.56
CA PHE A 144 14.23 3.96 -10.01
C PHE A 144 13.18 2.86 -9.73
N THR A 145 12.02 2.91 -10.38
CA THR A 145 11.03 1.83 -10.25
C THR A 145 11.64 0.48 -10.65
N GLY A 146 11.29 -0.57 -9.91
CA GLY A 146 11.88 -1.91 -10.06
C GLY A 146 13.29 -2.07 -9.48
N LYS A 147 13.98 -0.96 -9.13
CA LYS A 147 15.30 -0.96 -8.50
C LYS A 147 15.18 -0.60 -7.00
N PHE A 148 16.20 -0.97 -6.23
CA PHE A 148 16.29 -0.62 -4.80
C PHE A 148 15.03 -0.98 -3.98
N LYS A 149 14.49 -2.18 -4.24
CA LYS A 149 13.25 -2.64 -3.59
C LYS A 149 13.36 -2.61 -2.06
N LEU A 150 14.45 -3.14 -1.50
CA LEU A 150 14.66 -3.17 -0.05
C LEU A 150 14.72 -1.76 0.55
N PHE A 151 15.43 -0.83 -0.10
CA PHE A 151 15.50 0.57 0.33
C PHE A 151 14.10 1.21 0.41
N SER A 152 13.29 1.02 -0.65
CA SER A 152 11.91 1.54 -0.64
C SER A 152 11.07 0.93 0.47
N THR A 153 11.19 -0.39 0.69
CA THR A 153 10.44 -1.08 1.75
C THR A 153 10.84 -0.57 3.14
N LEU A 154 12.13 -0.37 3.39
CA LEU A 154 12.61 0.21 4.64
C LEU A 154 12.09 1.64 4.83
N LEU A 155 12.07 2.44 3.76
CA LEU A 155 11.55 3.80 3.82
C LEU A 155 10.04 3.82 4.12
N TYR A 156 9.25 2.91 3.54
CA TYR A 156 7.83 2.75 3.89
C TYR A 156 7.63 2.40 5.37
N LEU A 157 8.46 1.48 5.91
CA LEU A 157 8.40 1.11 7.33
C LEU A 157 8.78 2.28 8.23
N ILE A 158 9.86 3.00 7.91
CA ILE A 158 10.27 4.18 8.66
C ILE A 158 9.15 5.22 8.68
N MET A 159 8.58 5.55 7.51
CA MET A 159 7.43 6.45 7.43
C MET A 159 6.25 5.94 8.25
N GLY A 160 5.89 4.67 8.13
CA GLY A 160 4.76 4.07 8.84
C GLY A 160 4.90 4.09 10.36
N TRP A 161 6.11 3.99 10.89
CA TRP A 161 6.38 3.98 12.33
C TRP A 161 6.78 5.35 12.91
N MET A 162 6.84 6.41 12.11
CA MET A 162 7.08 7.77 12.63
C MET A 162 6.06 8.23 13.68
N ILE A 163 4.90 7.59 13.73
CA ILE A 163 3.87 7.85 14.73
C ILE A 163 4.37 7.67 16.18
N VAL A 164 5.42 6.87 16.38
CA VAL A 164 6.05 6.64 17.70
C VAL A 164 6.59 7.95 18.29
N PHE A 165 7.01 8.91 17.48
CA PHE A 165 7.46 10.22 17.97
C PHE A 165 6.32 11.09 18.49
N ALA A 166 5.07 10.80 18.12
CA ALA A 166 3.86 11.44 18.64
C ALA A 166 3.16 10.58 19.71
N TRP A 167 3.81 9.52 20.22
CA TRP A 167 3.17 8.51 21.06
C TRP A 167 2.52 9.08 22.33
N ASN A 168 3.23 9.94 23.05
CA ASN A 168 2.69 10.56 24.27
C ASN A 168 1.44 11.40 23.98
N ASP A 169 1.45 12.12 22.87
CA ASP A 169 0.31 12.91 22.44
C ASP A 169 -0.88 12.02 22.08
N LEU A 170 -0.61 10.90 21.40
CA LEU A 170 -1.63 9.95 20.99
C LEU A 170 -2.32 9.29 22.20
N ILE A 171 -1.57 8.71 23.13
CA ILE A 171 -2.13 8.00 24.28
C ILE A 171 -2.97 8.91 25.20
N ASN A 172 -2.69 10.21 25.21
CA ASN A 172 -3.41 11.19 26.03
C ASN A 172 -4.65 11.76 25.33
N ASN A 173 -4.75 11.66 24.01
CA ASN A 173 -5.79 12.36 23.23
C ASN A 173 -6.71 11.45 22.41
N ILE A 174 -6.35 10.17 22.19
CA ILE A 174 -7.25 9.22 21.54
C ILE A 174 -7.76 8.15 22.51
N ASN A 175 -8.94 7.64 22.21
CA ASN A 175 -9.48 6.54 23.01
C ASN A 175 -8.68 5.24 22.76
N ARG A 176 -8.72 4.33 23.73
CA ARG A 176 -7.98 3.07 23.69
C ARG A 176 -8.31 2.20 22.49
N VAL A 177 -9.55 2.21 22.04
CA VAL A 177 -9.99 1.39 20.89
C VAL A 177 -9.32 1.89 19.61
N SER A 178 -9.36 3.21 19.37
CA SER A 178 -8.67 3.81 18.21
C SER A 178 -7.16 3.57 18.25
N LEU A 179 -6.55 3.63 19.45
CA LEU A 179 -5.13 3.34 19.62
C LEU A 179 -4.80 1.87 19.25
N ILE A 180 -5.63 0.93 19.68
CA ILE A 180 -5.47 -0.50 19.34
C ILE A 180 -5.54 -0.69 17.82
N TYR A 181 -6.53 -0.10 17.15
CA TYR A 181 -6.68 -0.22 15.70
C TYR A 181 -5.55 0.48 14.93
N LEU A 182 -5.04 1.61 15.42
CA LEU A 182 -3.88 2.28 14.85
C LEU A 182 -2.64 1.37 14.87
N VAL A 183 -2.34 0.78 16.04
CA VAL A 183 -1.20 -0.14 16.20
C VAL A 183 -1.42 -1.42 15.39
N LEU A 184 -2.63 -1.99 15.41
CA LEU A 184 -2.97 -3.18 14.63
C LEU A 184 -2.74 -2.96 13.14
N GLY A 185 -3.17 -1.83 12.59
CA GLY A 185 -2.94 -1.47 11.20
C GLY A 185 -1.44 -1.37 10.88
N GLY A 186 -0.65 -0.70 11.72
CA GLY A 186 0.81 -0.62 11.56
C GLY A 186 1.48 -1.99 11.58
N VAL A 187 1.05 -2.89 12.50
CA VAL A 187 1.54 -4.28 12.55
C VAL A 187 1.16 -5.06 11.29
N LEU A 188 -0.09 -4.96 10.82
CA LEU A 188 -0.55 -5.63 9.61
C LEU A 188 0.23 -5.18 8.37
N TYR A 189 0.43 -3.87 8.18
CA TYR A 189 1.27 -3.36 7.09
C TYR A 189 2.71 -3.90 7.20
N SER A 190 3.29 -3.91 8.41
CA SER A 190 4.66 -4.39 8.62
C SER A 190 4.80 -5.88 8.33
N LEU A 191 3.87 -6.72 8.80
CA LEU A 191 3.85 -8.16 8.51
C LEU A 191 3.70 -8.40 6.99
N GLY A 192 2.87 -7.61 6.33
CA GLY A 192 2.71 -7.66 4.89
C GLY A 192 4.03 -7.44 4.13
N THR A 193 4.92 -6.55 4.62
CA THR A 193 6.21 -6.31 3.95
C THR A 193 7.11 -7.53 3.87
N ILE A 194 6.90 -8.52 4.75
CA ILE A 194 7.60 -9.82 4.72
C ILE A 194 7.27 -10.53 3.41
N PHE A 195 5.98 -10.63 3.08
CA PHE A 195 5.50 -11.25 1.84
C PHE A 195 5.84 -10.41 0.61
N TYR A 196 5.91 -9.09 0.73
CA TYR A 196 6.37 -8.21 -0.33
C TYR A 196 7.85 -8.40 -0.65
N SER A 197 8.70 -8.58 0.37
CA SER A 197 10.16 -8.59 0.23
C SER A 197 10.72 -9.98 -0.10
N TRP A 198 10.14 -11.03 0.46
CA TRP A 198 10.61 -12.42 0.31
C TRP A 198 9.56 -13.31 -0.34
N LYS A 199 10.00 -14.19 -1.24
CA LYS A 199 9.15 -15.21 -1.85
C LYS A 199 9.05 -16.43 -0.93
N ILE A 200 8.10 -16.43 -0.01
CA ILE A 200 7.91 -17.49 1.00
C ILE A 200 6.97 -18.58 0.48
N CYS A 201 5.96 -18.20 -0.31
CA CYS A 201 4.92 -19.11 -0.80
C CYS A 201 4.38 -18.68 -2.17
N LYS A 202 3.49 -19.49 -2.74
CA LYS A 202 2.72 -19.10 -3.93
C LYS A 202 1.77 -17.94 -3.59
N PHE A 203 1.47 -17.09 -4.56
CA PHE A 203 0.63 -15.90 -4.39
C PHE A 203 1.13 -14.91 -3.34
N ASN A 204 2.42 -14.85 -3.16
CA ASN A 204 3.08 -14.05 -2.13
C ASN A 204 2.69 -12.56 -2.20
N HIS A 205 2.60 -12.02 -3.42
CA HIS A 205 2.23 -10.62 -3.62
C HIS A 205 0.74 -10.36 -3.34
N MET A 206 -0.14 -11.30 -3.68
CA MET A 206 -1.56 -11.23 -3.28
C MET A 206 -1.72 -11.25 -1.76
N ILE A 207 -0.93 -12.06 -1.04
CA ILE A 207 -0.97 -12.08 0.43
C ILE A 207 -0.56 -10.70 0.97
N TRP A 208 0.48 -10.08 0.41
CA TRP A 208 0.82 -8.69 0.72
C TRP A 208 -0.36 -7.74 0.52
N HIS A 209 -1.09 -7.84 -0.60
CA HIS A 209 -2.30 -7.04 -0.88
C HIS A 209 -3.36 -7.21 0.22
N ILE A 210 -3.59 -8.44 0.68
CA ILE A 210 -4.57 -8.70 1.76
C ILE A 210 -4.13 -8.02 3.06
N PHE A 211 -2.85 -8.09 3.43
CA PHE A 211 -2.32 -7.38 4.60
C PHE A 211 -2.50 -5.86 4.48
N VAL A 212 -2.31 -5.30 3.29
CA VAL A 212 -2.54 -3.87 3.03
C VAL A 212 -4.02 -3.51 3.21
N ILE A 213 -4.94 -4.33 2.69
CA ILE A 213 -6.39 -4.14 2.87
C ILE A 213 -6.77 -4.21 4.35
N LEU A 214 -6.30 -5.21 5.08
CA LEU A 214 -6.58 -5.36 6.51
C LEU A 214 -6.01 -4.20 7.34
N GLY A 215 -4.81 -3.73 7.01
CA GLY A 215 -4.21 -2.54 7.61
C GLY A 215 -5.05 -1.28 7.35
N SER A 216 -5.52 -1.11 6.11
CA SER A 216 -6.40 0.01 5.75
C SER A 216 -7.75 -0.04 6.47
N ILE A 217 -8.35 -1.22 6.60
CA ILE A 217 -9.59 -1.43 7.37
C ILE A 217 -9.38 -1.09 8.84
N SER A 218 -8.21 -1.46 9.40
CA SER A 218 -7.89 -1.13 10.79
C SER A 218 -7.73 0.37 11.04
N HIS A 219 -7.29 1.13 10.04
CA HIS A 219 -7.14 2.59 10.13
C HIS A 219 -8.44 3.35 9.80
N PHE A 220 -9.41 2.70 9.18
CA PHE A 220 -10.74 3.25 8.86
C PHE A 220 -11.65 3.25 10.08
#